data_892a1ec00e6a963d2f4501d8be35a64e
#
_entry.id   892a1ec00e6a963d2f4501d8be35a64e
#
_cell.length_a   1.000
_cell.length_b   1.000
_cell.length_c   1.000
_cell.angle_alpha   90.00
_cell.angle_beta   90.00
_cell.angle_gamma   90.00
#
_symmetry.space_group_name_H-M   'P 1'
#
loop_
_entity.id
_entity.type
_entity.pdbx_description
1 polymer ?
#
loop_
_entity_poly.entity_id
_entity_poly.type
_entity_poly.pdbx_seq_one_letter_code
_entity_poly.pdbx_strand_id
1 'polypeptide(L)'
;MIVNDEDYCLVIAGAGAGKTTAVAAKVKYLTEKRGIDPQEILVISFTNKAVAELKDRIQKNLRIPCPIATFHSTGNAILHRHDPQKINIADPSLKYTSILAYFQRHVLRDEAMVHKLLLFFSYYMDPPFDTSNPEAFFFSR
;
A
#
# COMPACT_ATOMS: atom_id res chain seq x y z
N MET A 1 8.60 21.86 -16.19
CA MET A 1 8.40 20.97 -15.04
C MET A 1 9.66 20.86 -14.16
N ILE A 2 10.79 20.35 -14.63
CA ILE A 2 11.97 20.16 -13.77
C ILE A 2 12.53 21.46 -13.22
N VAL A 3 12.64 22.48 -14.07
CA VAL A 3 13.17 23.82 -13.76
C VAL A 3 12.10 24.84 -13.31
N ASN A 4 10.85 24.41 -13.14
CA ASN A 4 9.76 25.31 -12.75
C ASN A 4 9.75 25.51 -11.23
N ASP A 5 9.69 26.75 -10.77
CA ASP A 5 9.74 27.12 -9.36
C ASP A 5 8.36 27.48 -8.77
N GLU A 6 7.31 26.98 -9.39
CA GLU A 6 5.95 27.13 -8.90
C GLU A 6 5.77 26.39 -7.56
N ASP A 7 5.06 26.99 -6.63
CA ASP A 7 4.73 26.38 -5.33
C ASP A 7 3.95 25.07 -5.48
N TYR A 8 3.13 25.00 -6.53
CA TYR A 8 2.33 23.82 -6.86
C TYR A 8 2.49 23.46 -8.33
N CYS A 9 2.87 22.23 -8.62
CA CYS A 9 3.02 21.74 -9.98
C CYS A 9 2.33 20.38 -10.15
N LEU A 10 1.32 20.30 -11.01
CA LEU A 10 0.68 19.07 -11.41
C LEU A 10 1.27 18.59 -12.74
N VAL A 11 1.76 17.35 -12.76
CA VAL A 11 2.30 16.71 -13.96
C VAL A 11 1.45 15.53 -14.36
N ILE A 12 0.81 15.62 -15.52
CA ILE A 12 0.01 14.54 -16.07
C ILE A 12 0.87 13.78 -17.10
N ALA A 13 1.00 12.46 -16.92
CA ALA A 13 1.81 11.62 -17.79
C ALA A 13 1.25 10.21 -17.88
N GLY A 14 1.18 9.66 -19.08
CA GLY A 14 0.74 8.28 -19.35
C GLY A 14 1.69 7.20 -18.80
N ALA A 15 1.31 5.94 -18.95
CA ALA A 15 2.20 4.83 -18.65
C ALA A 15 3.44 4.87 -19.54
N GLY A 16 4.63 4.59 -18.98
CA GLY A 16 5.89 4.62 -19.72
C GLY A 16 6.45 6.01 -20.06
N ALA A 17 5.74 7.11 -19.77
CA ALA A 17 6.15 8.48 -20.11
C ALA A 17 7.31 9.04 -19.24
N GLY A 18 8.01 8.21 -18.48
CA GLY A 18 9.18 8.64 -17.72
C GLY A 18 8.87 9.39 -16.41
N LYS A 19 7.69 9.18 -15.80
CA LYS A 19 7.31 9.84 -14.51
C LYS A 19 8.38 9.70 -13.43
N THR A 20 8.88 8.50 -13.19
CA THR A 20 9.91 8.22 -12.18
C THR A 20 11.22 8.95 -12.49
N THR A 21 11.58 9.01 -13.78
CA THR A 21 12.77 9.76 -14.24
C THR A 21 12.61 11.26 -14.01
N ALA A 22 11.42 11.79 -14.28
CA ALA A 22 11.11 13.19 -14.07
C ALA A 22 11.17 13.60 -12.57
N VAL A 23 10.69 12.72 -11.67
CA VAL A 23 10.83 12.93 -10.22
C VAL A 23 12.29 12.95 -9.80
N ALA A 24 13.08 11.98 -10.25
CA ALA A 24 14.52 11.92 -9.94
C ALA A 24 15.28 13.16 -10.47
N ALA A 25 14.94 13.62 -11.68
CA ALA A 25 15.53 14.82 -12.26
C ALA A 25 15.12 16.10 -11.50
N LYS A 26 13.88 16.19 -10.98
CA LYS A 26 13.46 17.32 -10.13
C LYS A 26 14.22 17.32 -8.82
N VAL A 27 14.38 16.19 -8.14
CA VAL A 27 15.18 16.09 -6.92
C VAL A 27 16.61 16.55 -7.19
N LYS A 28 17.24 16.06 -8.25
CA LYS A 28 18.59 16.49 -8.64
C LYS A 28 18.68 18.00 -8.89
N TYR A 29 17.71 18.58 -9.60
CA TYR A 29 17.66 20.02 -9.84
C TYR A 29 17.55 20.81 -8.53
N LEU A 30 16.67 20.39 -7.61
CA LEU A 30 16.48 21.05 -6.31
C LEU A 30 17.77 21.04 -5.48
N THR A 31 18.47 19.92 -5.45
CA THR A 31 19.71 19.80 -4.68
C THR A 31 20.89 20.51 -5.34
N GLU A 32 21.17 20.26 -6.64
CA GLU A 32 22.38 20.76 -7.28
C GLU A 32 22.27 22.20 -7.78
N LYS A 33 21.08 22.65 -8.18
CA LYS A 33 20.88 24.01 -8.76
C LYS A 33 20.25 24.98 -7.79
N ARG A 34 19.37 24.50 -6.89
CA ARG A 34 18.71 25.34 -5.91
C ARG A 34 19.35 25.27 -4.52
N GLY A 35 20.28 24.35 -4.30
CA GLY A 35 21.00 24.22 -3.04
C GLY A 35 20.15 23.76 -1.87
N ILE A 36 18.97 23.13 -2.15
CA ILE A 36 18.08 22.62 -1.10
C ILE A 36 18.72 21.38 -0.47
N ASP A 37 18.74 21.34 0.86
CA ASP A 37 19.23 20.16 1.58
C ASP A 37 18.37 18.93 1.19
N PRO A 38 19.01 17.83 0.79
CA PRO A 38 18.29 16.57 0.52
C PRO A 38 17.35 16.14 1.65
N GLN A 39 17.64 16.45 2.91
CA GLN A 39 16.80 16.11 4.04
C GLN A 39 15.49 16.94 4.11
N GLU A 40 15.43 18.07 3.43
CA GLU A 40 14.22 18.90 3.31
C GLU A 40 13.32 18.44 2.15
N ILE A 41 13.78 17.48 1.33
CA ILE A 41 13.02 16.96 0.19
C ILE A 41 12.41 15.62 0.58
N LEU A 42 11.09 15.53 0.64
CA LEU A 42 10.36 14.29 0.86
C LEU A 42 9.75 13.79 -0.46
N VAL A 43 10.16 12.59 -0.89
CA VAL A 43 9.56 11.91 -2.05
C VAL A 43 8.57 10.86 -1.56
N ILE A 44 7.32 10.98 -1.98
CA ILE A 44 6.26 10.03 -1.58
C ILE A 44 5.77 9.25 -2.80
N SER A 45 5.56 7.95 -2.61
CA SER A 45 4.93 7.09 -3.60
C SER A 45 3.86 6.20 -2.97
N PHE A 46 2.98 5.65 -3.79
CA PHE A 46 1.87 4.84 -3.30
C PHE A 46 2.29 3.41 -2.93
N THR A 47 3.18 2.79 -3.71
CA THR A 47 3.58 1.39 -3.53
C THR A 47 5.02 1.23 -3.04
N ASN A 48 5.29 0.17 -2.28
CA ASN A 48 6.66 -0.18 -1.86
C ASN A 48 7.57 -0.46 -3.06
N LYS A 49 7.04 -1.03 -4.15
CA LYS A 49 7.81 -1.27 -5.38
C LYS A 49 8.28 0.03 -6.01
N ALA A 50 7.40 1.04 -6.10
CA ALA A 50 7.78 2.35 -6.65
C ALA A 50 8.75 3.10 -5.72
N VAL A 51 8.60 2.97 -4.39
CA VAL A 51 9.59 3.50 -3.43
C VAL A 51 10.96 2.86 -3.62
N ALA A 52 11.03 1.54 -3.81
CA ALA A 52 12.29 0.84 -4.06
C ALA A 52 12.96 1.33 -5.37
N GLU A 53 12.20 1.49 -6.45
CA GLU A 53 12.71 2.03 -7.72
C GLU A 53 13.22 3.47 -7.57
N LEU A 54 12.49 4.33 -6.85
CA LEU A 54 12.91 5.71 -6.59
C LEU A 54 14.17 5.78 -5.74
N LYS A 55 14.28 4.93 -4.70
CA LYS A 55 15.51 4.81 -3.88
C LYS A 55 16.70 4.40 -4.72
N ASP A 56 16.53 3.44 -5.59
CA ASP A 56 17.60 2.98 -6.48
C ASP A 56 18.07 4.10 -7.40
N ARG A 57 17.14 4.82 -8.04
CA ARG A 57 17.46 5.93 -8.95
C ARG A 57 18.05 7.14 -8.24
N ILE A 58 17.49 7.56 -7.12
CA ILE A 58 17.84 8.82 -6.45
C ILE A 58 18.99 8.60 -5.45
N GLN A 59 18.84 7.63 -4.54
CA GLN A 59 19.83 7.44 -3.49
C GLN A 59 21.08 6.70 -3.97
N LYS A 60 20.91 5.65 -4.81
CA LYS A 60 22.07 4.88 -5.29
C LYS A 60 22.72 5.52 -6.52
N ASN A 61 21.93 5.79 -7.58
CA ASN A 61 22.50 6.26 -8.85
C ASN A 61 22.89 7.73 -8.81
N LEU A 62 22.04 8.60 -8.26
CA LEU A 62 22.33 10.03 -8.13
C LEU A 62 23.09 10.37 -6.82
N ARG A 63 23.17 9.45 -5.86
CA ARG A 63 23.80 9.64 -4.54
C ARG A 63 23.20 10.79 -3.73
N ILE A 64 21.90 11.04 -3.87
CA ILE A 64 21.18 12.09 -3.15
C ILE A 64 20.40 11.42 -1.99
N PRO A 65 20.76 11.65 -0.71
CA PRO A 65 20.20 10.95 0.44
C PRO A 65 18.88 11.57 0.93
N CYS A 66 17.94 11.87 0.01
CA CYS A 66 16.65 12.40 0.40
C CYS A 66 15.70 11.30 0.95
N PRO A 67 14.80 11.62 1.89
CA PRO A 67 13.75 10.73 2.37
C PRO A 67 12.81 10.31 1.25
N ILE A 68 12.63 8.98 1.09
CA ILE A 68 11.71 8.38 0.11
C ILE A 68 10.85 7.34 0.82
N ALA A 69 9.54 7.51 0.81
CA ALA A 69 8.61 6.73 1.62
C ALA A 69 7.26 6.51 0.93
N THR A 70 6.42 5.65 1.50
CA THR A 70 5.00 5.60 1.14
C THR A 70 4.20 6.55 2.03
N PHE A 71 2.98 6.92 1.60
CA PHE A 71 2.05 7.68 2.45
C PHE A 71 1.85 7.02 3.81
N HIS A 72 1.65 5.71 3.83
CA HIS A 72 1.45 4.96 5.08
C HIS A 72 2.67 5.01 6.00
N SER A 73 3.87 4.81 5.46
CA SER A 73 5.10 4.87 6.29
C SER A 73 5.39 6.28 6.79
N THR A 74 5.11 7.31 6.00
CA THR A 74 5.23 8.71 6.43
C THR A 74 4.22 9.04 7.53
N GLY A 75 2.95 8.67 7.34
CA GLY A 75 1.91 8.86 8.36
C GLY A 75 2.25 8.14 9.67
N ASN A 76 2.72 6.90 9.59
CA ASN A 76 3.15 6.14 10.76
C ASN A 76 4.33 6.81 11.48
N ALA A 77 5.31 7.33 10.74
CA ALA A 77 6.43 8.06 11.33
C ALA A 77 6.00 9.35 12.05
N ILE A 78 5.00 10.06 11.51
CA ILE A 78 4.43 11.25 12.16
C ILE A 78 3.71 10.85 13.45
N LEU A 79 2.88 9.81 13.42
CA LEU A 79 2.16 9.31 14.60
C LEU A 79 3.12 8.91 15.72
N HIS A 80 4.18 8.16 15.39
CA HIS A 80 5.19 7.75 16.38
C HIS A 80 5.98 8.91 16.99
N ARG A 81 6.09 10.05 16.31
CA ARG A 81 6.73 11.26 16.87
C ARG A 81 5.82 11.97 17.88
N HIS A 82 4.50 11.93 17.67
CA HIS A 82 3.53 12.62 18.51
C HIS A 82 3.00 11.76 19.66
N ASP A 83 2.92 10.46 19.46
CA ASP A 83 2.50 9.50 20.50
C ASP A 83 3.53 8.36 20.55
N PRO A 84 4.51 8.46 21.49
CA PRO A 84 5.49 7.40 21.71
C PRO A 84 4.89 6.15 22.37
N GLN A 85 3.66 6.18 22.86
CA GLN A 85 2.95 4.98 23.27
C GLN A 85 2.64 4.15 22.04
N LYS A 86 3.42 3.10 21.89
CA LYS A 86 3.46 2.15 20.79
C LYS A 86 2.12 1.90 20.10
N ILE A 87 1.89 2.57 18.99
CA ILE A 87 0.91 2.12 18.01
C ILE A 87 1.49 0.83 17.42
N ASN A 88 1.12 -0.31 17.98
CA ASN A 88 1.46 -1.59 17.38
C ASN A 88 0.62 -1.75 16.12
N ILE A 89 1.29 -1.72 14.97
CA ILE A 89 0.65 -2.14 13.72
C ILE A 89 0.32 -3.62 13.91
N ALA A 90 -0.98 -3.94 13.88
CA ALA A 90 -1.44 -5.32 14.01
C ALA A 90 -0.81 -6.19 12.92
N ASP A 91 -0.41 -7.40 13.30
CA ASP A 91 0.07 -8.40 12.34
C ASP A 91 -1.00 -8.60 11.24
N PRO A 92 -0.64 -8.55 9.95
CA PRO A 92 -1.57 -8.79 8.85
C PRO A 92 -2.34 -10.11 8.97
N SER A 93 -1.76 -11.14 9.59
CA SER A 93 -2.40 -12.42 9.85
C SER A 93 -3.58 -12.31 10.83
N LEU A 94 -3.55 -11.32 11.74
CA LEU A 94 -4.60 -11.10 12.72
C LEU A 94 -5.97 -10.86 12.06
N LYS A 95 -5.98 -10.22 10.90
CA LYS A 95 -7.21 -10.00 10.12
C LYS A 95 -7.86 -11.35 9.74
N TYR A 96 -7.07 -12.28 9.20
CA TYR A 96 -7.57 -13.59 8.77
C TYR A 96 -7.99 -14.44 9.96
N THR A 97 -7.18 -14.49 11.00
CA THR A 97 -7.50 -15.27 12.21
C THR A 97 -8.74 -14.74 12.92
N SER A 98 -8.94 -13.42 12.97
CA SER A 98 -10.14 -12.82 13.57
C SER A 98 -11.40 -13.11 12.73
N ILE A 99 -11.30 -12.98 11.40
CA ILE A 99 -12.41 -13.31 10.50
C ILE A 99 -12.76 -14.79 10.63
N LEU A 100 -11.76 -15.68 10.57
CA LEU A 100 -11.96 -17.12 10.69
C LEU A 100 -12.61 -17.48 12.03
N ALA A 101 -12.11 -16.93 13.13
CA ALA A 101 -12.68 -17.15 14.46
C ALA A 101 -14.14 -16.66 14.56
N TYR A 102 -14.47 -15.51 13.95
CA TYR A 102 -15.83 -15.01 13.87
C TYR A 102 -16.74 -15.96 13.08
N PHE A 103 -16.29 -16.41 11.90
CA PHE A 103 -17.03 -17.37 11.08
C PHE A 103 -17.29 -18.67 11.83
N GLN A 104 -16.27 -19.26 12.48
CA GLN A 104 -16.42 -20.50 13.25
C GLN A 104 -17.38 -20.36 14.44
N ARG A 105 -17.39 -19.20 15.10
CA ARG A 105 -18.21 -19.00 16.31
C ARG A 105 -19.65 -18.62 16.00
N HIS A 106 -19.88 -17.84 14.93
CA HIS A 106 -21.17 -17.18 14.72
C HIS A 106 -21.84 -17.60 13.41
N VAL A 107 -21.08 -17.87 12.35
CA VAL A 107 -21.65 -18.16 11.03
C VAL A 107 -21.87 -19.67 10.85
N LEU A 108 -20.85 -20.48 11.09
CA LEU A 108 -20.92 -21.92 10.83
C LEU A 108 -21.78 -22.71 11.85
N ARG A 109 -22.22 -22.07 12.94
CA ARG A 109 -23.12 -22.65 13.92
C ARG A 109 -24.60 -22.34 13.69
N ASP A 110 -24.88 -21.43 12.77
CA ASP A 110 -26.24 -21.03 12.40
C ASP A 110 -26.54 -21.55 11.00
N GLU A 111 -27.39 -22.57 10.91
CA GLU A 111 -27.76 -23.23 9.65
C GLU A 111 -28.40 -22.23 8.66
N ALA A 112 -29.21 -21.29 9.14
CA ALA A 112 -29.83 -20.28 8.30
C ALA A 112 -28.78 -19.30 7.73
N MET A 113 -27.75 -18.96 8.51
CA MET A 113 -26.66 -18.11 8.07
C MET A 113 -25.76 -18.84 7.07
N VAL A 114 -25.45 -20.10 7.30
CA VAL A 114 -24.70 -20.94 6.35
C VAL A 114 -25.44 -21.02 5.03
N HIS A 115 -26.75 -21.29 5.06
CA HIS A 115 -27.57 -21.37 3.84
C HIS A 115 -27.56 -20.04 3.04
N LYS A 116 -27.69 -18.89 3.71
CA LYS A 116 -27.57 -17.58 3.07
C LYS A 116 -26.20 -17.33 2.45
N LEU A 117 -25.15 -17.77 3.14
CA LEU A 117 -23.77 -17.62 2.64
C LEU A 117 -23.54 -18.47 1.39
N LEU A 118 -24.07 -19.70 1.38
CA LEU A 118 -24.01 -20.61 0.24
C LEU A 118 -24.75 -20.05 -0.97
N LEU A 119 -25.95 -19.51 -0.77
CA LEU A 119 -26.72 -18.82 -1.82
C LEU A 119 -25.96 -17.60 -2.36
N PHE A 120 -25.33 -16.82 -1.49
CA PHE A 120 -24.51 -15.67 -1.90
C PHE A 120 -23.35 -16.11 -2.79
N PHE A 121 -22.58 -17.12 -2.37
CA PHE A 121 -21.46 -17.61 -3.16
C PHE A 121 -21.88 -18.24 -4.48
N SER A 122 -22.96 -19.03 -4.50
CA SER A 122 -23.47 -19.63 -5.73
C SER A 122 -23.98 -18.60 -6.74
N TYR A 123 -24.54 -17.49 -6.25
CA TYR A 123 -25.07 -16.42 -7.12
C TYR A 123 -24.00 -15.47 -7.65
N TYR A 124 -23.02 -15.07 -6.79
CA TYR A 124 -22.08 -14.02 -7.14
C TYR A 124 -20.69 -14.53 -7.57
N MET A 125 -20.30 -15.74 -7.20
CA MET A 125 -18.95 -16.23 -7.48
C MET A 125 -18.88 -17.38 -8.48
N ASP A 126 -20.03 -17.93 -8.88
CA ASP A 126 -20.14 -19.05 -9.83
C ASP A 126 -19.02 -20.12 -9.63
N PRO A 127 -18.69 -20.53 -8.39
CA PRO A 127 -17.81 -21.65 -8.18
C PRO A 127 -18.63 -22.93 -8.45
N PRO A 128 -18.02 -23.98 -8.98
CA PRO A 128 -18.63 -25.31 -9.00
C PRO A 128 -18.79 -25.76 -7.54
N PHE A 129 -19.97 -25.48 -6.98
CA PHE A 129 -20.28 -25.73 -5.58
C PHE A 129 -21.07 -27.02 -5.44
N ASP A 130 -20.50 -27.98 -4.73
CA ASP A 130 -21.22 -29.19 -4.32
C ASP A 130 -22.00 -28.91 -3.04
N THR A 131 -23.33 -28.73 -3.17
CA THR A 131 -24.23 -28.48 -2.04
C THR A 131 -24.34 -29.69 -1.09
N SER A 132 -23.92 -30.90 -1.52
CA SER A 132 -23.94 -32.09 -0.70
C SER A 132 -22.76 -32.18 0.28
N ASN A 133 -21.68 -31.43 0.04
CA ASN A 133 -20.54 -31.40 0.92
C ASN A 133 -19.97 -29.95 1.06
N PRO A 134 -20.68 -29.06 1.77
CA PRO A 134 -20.29 -27.67 1.93
C PRO A 134 -18.95 -27.48 2.66
N GLU A 135 -18.57 -28.39 3.53
CA GLU A 135 -17.30 -28.31 4.28
C GLU A 135 -16.08 -28.49 3.36
N ALA A 136 -16.16 -29.32 2.34
CA ALA A 136 -15.07 -29.55 1.41
C ALA A 136 -14.66 -28.27 0.67
N PHE A 137 -15.57 -27.33 0.44
CA PHE A 137 -15.28 -26.05 -0.20
C PHE A 137 -14.39 -25.14 0.66
N PHE A 138 -14.58 -25.16 1.98
CA PHE A 138 -13.83 -24.30 2.89
C PHE A 138 -12.46 -24.88 3.30
N PHE A 139 -12.25 -26.16 3.15
CA PHE A 139 -11.04 -26.86 3.60
C PHE A 139 -10.17 -27.41 2.47
N SER A 140 -10.54 -27.22 1.21
CA SER A 140 -9.81 -27.73 0.04
C SER A 140 -8.75 -26.77 -0.52
N ARG A 141 -8.38 -25.70 0.20
CA ARG A 141 -7.30 -24.78 -0.20
C ARG A 141 -6.34 -24.49 0.95
#